data_f4506e73a68c3d179e624c7d36be75f2
#
_entry.id   f4506e73a68c3d179e624c7d36be75f2
#
_cell.length_a   1.000
_cell.length_b   1.000
_cell.length_c   1.000
_cell.angle_alpha   90.00
_cell.angle_beta   90.00
_cell.angle_gamma   90.00
#
_symmetry.space_group_name_H-M   'P 1'
#
loop_
_entity.id
_entity.type
_entity.pdbx_description
1 polymer ?
#
loop_
_entity_poly.entity_id
_entity_poly.type
_entity_poly.pdbx_seq_one_letter_code
_entity_poly.pdbx_strand_id
1 'polypeptide(L)'
;RNTTNSPTAALSSSRDANSVAVKAGAKSGGISLPDFPWDRLISWRTLANEHPNGLCDLSVGTPVDPVPTQIQQVLSGAADAPGYPTTHGTLELRISIVDWLARRLGIPGVDPQAVLPAIGTKELIAGLANQLGIEPGETVVIPETAYPTYEVGALLARAIPVRADSLTQLGPTTPAMIWLNSPSNPTGKVLGIEHLRKVVEWARDRGVIVASDECYIELGWTEERPVSILHPDVCGGDHTGLLAVHSLSKRSNLAGYRFGFMTGDAAIV
;
A
#
# COMPACT_ATOMS: atom_id res chain seq x y z
N ARG A 1 -51.72 20.54 26.85
CA ARG A 1 -51.01 21.76 27.33
C ARG A 1 -49.55 21.49 27.49
N ASN A 2 -48.80 22.36 26.86
CA ASN A 2 -47.37 22.61 26.88
C ASN A 2 -46.51 21.77 25.90
N THR A 3 -46.41 22.41 24.78
CA THR A 3 -45.35 22.41 23.78
C THR A 3 -44.02 22.90 24.42
N THR A 4 -42.92 22.17 24.21
CA THR A 4 -41.60 22.74 24.24
C THR A 4 -40.85 22.38 22.96
N ASN A 5 -40.77 23.36 22.08
CA ASN A 5 -39.86 23.42 20.94
C ASN A 5 -38.42 23.44 21.44
N SER A 6 -37.59 22.56 20.91
CA SER A 6 -36.14 22.70 20.93
C SER A 6 -35.67 23.14 19.55
N PRO A 7 -34.90 24.22 19.43
CA PRO A 7 -34.37 24.65 18.14
C PRO A 7 -33.11 23.85 17.78
N THR A 8 -33.20 23.15 16.70
CA THR A 8 -32.03 22.59 16.00
C THR A 8 -31.22 23.76 15.45
N ALA A 9 -30.11 24.09 16.10
CA ALA A 9 -29.16 25.04 15.57
C ALA A 9 -28.43 24.44 14.36
N ALA A 10 -28.73 24.95 13.18
CA ALA A 10 -27.96 24.72 11.97
C ALA A 10 -26.60 25.41 12.13
N LEU A 11 -25.56 24.61 12.32
CA LEU A 11 -24.19 25.07 12.22
C LEU A 11 -23.84 25.23 10.72
N SER A 12 -24.05 26.41 10.19
CA SER A 12 -23.45 26.84 8.94
C SER A 12 -21.96 27.05 9.16
N SER A 13 -21.15 26.06 8.81
CA SER A 13 -19.70 26.23 8.74
C SER A 13 -19.31 26.66 7.32
N SER A 14 -19.37 27.98 7.07
CA SER A 14 -18.55 28.58 6.02
C SER A 14 -17.10 28.51 6.49
N ARG A 15 -16.40 27.44 6.18
CA ARG A 15 -14.93 27.43 6.21
C ARG A 15 -14.45 27.99 4.88
N ASP A 16 -14.10 29.26 4.91
CA ASP A 16 -13.27 29.86 3.90
C ASP A 16 -12.01 29.02 3.76
N ALA A 17 -11.91 28.33 2.63
CA ALA A 17 -10.69 27.65 2.23
C ALA A 17 -9.66 28.71 1.81
N ASN A 18 -9.11 29.41 2.78
CA ASN A 18 -7.85 30.10 2.60
C ASN A 18 -6.77 29.04 2.44
N SER A 19 -6.52 28.67 1.20
CA SER A 19 -5.32 27.95 0.81
C SER A 19 -4.14 28.86 1.16
N VAL A 20 -3.56 28.65 2.33
CA VAL A 20 -2.21 29.12 2.63
C VAL A 20 -1.30 28.36 1.70
N ALA A 21 -1.05 28.94 0.52
CA ALA A 21 0.06 28.54 -0.31
C ALA A 21 1.33 28.81 0.50
N VAL A 22 1.81 27.81 1.20
CA VAL A 22 3.16 27.81 1.76
C VAL A 22 4.08 27.87 0.55
N LYS A 23 4.53 29.07 0.19
CA LYS A 23 5.68 29.25 -0.69
C LYS A 23 6.87 28.63 0.08
N ALA A 24 7.10 27.34 -0.14
CA ALA A 24 8.33 26.70 0.24
C ALA A 24 9.43 27.43 -0.55
N GLY A 25 10.12 28.36 0.11
CA GLY A 25 11.34 28.95 -0.42
C GLY A 25 12.27 27.78 -0.75
N ALA A 26 12.64 27.62 -2.02
CA ALA A 26 13.53 26.58 -2.48
C ALA A 26 14.84 26.70 -1.71
N LYS A 27 15.02 25.88 -0.65
CA LYS A 27 16.34 25.61 -0.11
C LYS A 27 17.03 24.73 -1.15
N SER A 28 18.12 25.19 -1.70
CA SER A 28 19.00 24.39 -2.57
C SER A 28 19.30 23.07 -1.88
N GLY A 29 18.74 21.95 -2.37
CA GLY A 29 18.87 20.61 -1.82
C GLY A 29 17.58 19.96 -1.28
N GLY A 30 16.41 20.60 -1.39
CA GLY A 30 15.12 20.00 -1.04
C GLY A 30 14.68 18.93 -2.05
N ILE A 31 14.00 17.87 -1.55
CA ILE A 31 13.39 16.84 -2.40
C ILE A 31 12.20 17.48 -3.10
N SER A 32 12.15 17.40 -4.43
CA SER A 32 10.98 17.77 -5.22
C SER A 32 10.11 16.54 -5.41
N LEU A 33 8.90 16.57 -4.89
CA LEU A 33 7.92 15.51 -5.09
C LEU A 33 6.97 15.90 -6.24
N PRO A 34 6.44 14.91 -6.99
CA PRO A 34 5.42 15.16 -7.99
C PRO A 34 4.13 15.64 -7.35
N ASP A 35 3.33 16.39 -8.10
CA ASP A 35 2.00 16.79 -7.69
C ASP A 35 1.13 15.57 -7.39
N PHE A 36 0.31 15.67 -6.34
CA PHE A 36 -0.62 14.61 -6.02
C PHE A 36 -1.68 14.48 -7.14
N PRO A 37 -1.83 13.34 -7.80
CA PRO A 37 -2.64 13.24 -9.02
C PRO A 37 -4.10 13.67 -8.85
N TRP A 38 -4.69 13.46 -7.67
CA TRP A 38 -6.08 13.81 -7.39
C TRP A 38 -6.31 15.33 -7.23
N ASP A 39 -5.27 16.12 -6.95
CA ASP A 39 -5.39 17.57 -6.88
C ASP A 39 -5.77 18.17 -8.25
N ARG A 40 -5.39 17.49 -9.33
CA ARG A 40 -5.81 17.87 -10.71
C ARG A 40 -7.31 17.71 -10.95
N LEU A 41 -8.02 16.96 -10.11
CA LEU A 41 -9.46 16.74 -10.22
C LEU A 41 -10.28 17.81 -9.49
N ILE A 42 -9.67 18.68 -8.70
CA ILE A 42 -10.39 19.65 -7.86
C ILE A 42 -11.31 20.55 -8.69
N SER A 43 -10.78 21.14 -9.77
CA SER A 43 -11.57 22.01 -10.66
C SER A 43 -12.71 21.26 -11.36
N TRP A 44 -12.46 20.03 -11.79
CA TRP A 44 -13.48 19.18 -12.42
C TRP A 44 -14.57 18.76 -11.45
N ARG A 45 -14.22 18.46 -10.20
CA ARG A 45 -15.18 18.17 -9.13
C ARG A 45 -16.06 19.38 -8.82
N THR A 46 -15.47 20.57 -8.77
CA THR A 46 -16.22 21.83 -8.56
C THR A 46 -17.26 21.99 -9.65
N LEU A 47 -16.84 21.90 -10.92
CA LEU A 47 -17.75 22.01 -12.08
C LEU A 47 -18.84 20.93 -12.07
N ALA A 48 -18.48 19.67 -11.78
CA ALA A 48 -19.45 18.58 -11.77
C ALA A 48 -20.48 18.71 -10.65
N ASN A 49 -20.13 19.29 -9.51
CA ASN A 49 -21.06 19.57 -8.42
C ASN A 49 -22.08 20.68 -8.73
N GLU A 50 -21.86 21.48 -9.76
CA GLU A 50 -22.84 22.47 -10.25
C GLU A 50 -24.01 21.81 -11.01
N HIS A 51 -23.87 20.55 -11.42
CA HIS A 51 -24.93 19.83 -12.10
C HIS A 51 -26.11 19.56 -11.15
N PRO A 52 -27.38 19.75 -11.59
CA PRO A 52 -28.56 19.57 -10.73
C PRO A 52 -28.68 18.22 -10.03
N ASN A 53 -28.16 17.17 -10.65
CA ASN A 53 -28.16 15.81 -10.08
C ASN A 53 -26.89 15.49 -9.24
N GLY A 54 -26.00 16.47 -9.05
CA GLY A 54 -24.75 16.29 -8.31
C GLY A 54 -23.68 15.49 -9.07
N LEU A 55 -22.64 15.09 -8.34
CA LEU A 55 -21.48 14.36 -8.84
C LEU A 55 -21.62 12.86 -8.56
N CYS A 56 -21.44 12.02 -9.58
CA CYS A 56 -21.11 10.61 -9.40
C CYS A 56 -19.58 10.45 -9.40
N ASP A 57 -18.98 10.37 -8.22
CA ASP A 57 -17.53 10.30 -8.07
C ASP A 57 -17.01 8.87 -8.24
N LEU A 58 -16.36 8.60 -9.38
CA LEU A 58 -15.70 7.34 -9.70
C LEU A 58 -14.16 7.44 -9.67
N SER A 59 -13.62 8.50 -9.10
CA SER A 59 -12.18 8.78 -9.13
C SER A 59 -11.35 7.93 -8.16
N VAL A 60 -11.95 7.44 -7.08
CA VAL A 60 -11.28 6.61 -6.06
C VAL A 60 -12.13 5.40 -5.71
N GLY A 61 -11.57 4.21 -5.90
CA GLY A 61 -12.20 2.95 -5.49
C GLY A 61 -12.16 2.80 -3.96
N THR A 62 -13.18 3.33 -3.28
CA THR A 62 -13.35 3.19 -1.82
C THR A 62 -14.46 2.20 -1.53
N PRO A 63 -14.27 1.24 -0.60
CA PRO A 63 -15.36 0.40 -0.13
C PRO A 63 -16.51 1.24 0.42
N VAL A 64 -17.75 0.90 0.05
CA VAL A 64 -18.97 1.63 0.45
C VAL A 64 -19.85 0.85 1.40
N ASP A 65 -19.65 -0.47 1.49
CA ASP A 65 -20.38 -1.30 2.41
C ASP A 65 -20.01 -1.01 3.87
N PRO A 66 -20.94 -1.20 4.83
CA PRO A 66 -20.60 -1.03 6.24
C PRO A 66 -19.57 -2.09 6.68
N VAL A 67 -18.73 -1.71 7.63
CA VAL A 67 -17.81 -2.65 8.28
C VAL A 67 -18.63 -3.74 8.98
N PRO A 68 -18.27 -5.04 8.85
CA PRO A 68 -18.99 -6.12 9.53
C PRO A 68 -19.14 -5.89 11.03
N THR A 69 -20.33 -6.14 11.56
CA THR A 69 -20.68 -5.87 12.97
C THR A 69 -19.72 -6.59 13.95
N GLN A 70 -19.27 -7.79 13.60
CA GLN A 70 -18.31 -8.55 14.41
C GLN A 70 -16.99 -7.79 14.61
N ILE A 71 -16.49 -7.14 13.55
CA ILE A 71 -15.25 -6.35 13.62
C ILE A 71 -15.47 -5.10 14.47
N GLN A 72 -16.62 -4.42 14.32
CA GLN A 72 -16.97 -3.27 15.14
C GLN A 72 -17.03 -3.63 16.62
N GLN A 73 -17.63 -4.79 16.97
CA GLN A 73 -17.72 -5.28 18.34
C GLN A 73 -16.33 -5.58 18.94
N VAL A 74 -15.45 -6.27 18.19
CA VAL A 74 -14.08 -6.58 18.63
C VAL A 74 -13.30 -5.30 18.90
N LEU A 75 -13.37 -4.31 18.00
CA LEU A 75 -12.70 -3.04 18.16
C LEU A 75 -13.25 -2.24 19.36
N SER A 76 -14.56 -2.24 19.55
CA SER A 76 -15.19 -1.62 20.71
C SER A 76 -14.74 -2.26 22.02
N GLY A 77 -14.62 -3.60 22.04
CA GLY A 77 -14.12 -4.35 23.20
C GLY A 77 -12.63 -4.11 23.49
N ALA A 78 -11.86 -3.69 22.48
CA ALA A 78 -10.43 -3.38 22.62
C ALA A 78 -10.15 -1.88 22.85
N ALA A 79 -11.17 -1.06 23.07
CA ALA A 79 -11.02 0.38 23.22
C ALA A 79 -10.25 0.82 24.47
N ASP A 80 -10.25 0.01 25.53
CA ASP A 80 -9.46 0.26 26.75
C ASP A 80 -8.02 -0.28 26.56
N ALA A 81 -7.19 0.53 25.91
CA ALA A 81 -5.80 0.21 25.59
C ALA A 81 -4.87 1.39 25.97
N PRO A 82 -4.66 1.66 27.27
CA PRO A 82 -3.91 2.84 27.72
C PRO A 82 -2.40 2.75 27.53
N GLY A 83 -1.86 1.55 27.24
CA GLY A 83 -0.43 1.30 27.05
C GLY A 83 0.04 1.57 25.62
N TYR A 84 1.34 1.84 25.47
CA TYR A 84 1.94 1.89 24.15
C TYR A 84 1.95 0.51 23.48
N PRO A 85 1.60 0.40 22.20
CA PRO A 85 1.73 -0.86 21.47
C PRO A 85 3.21 -1.21 21.26
N THR A 86 3.49 -2.49 21.09
CA THR A 86 4.83 -2.94 20.64
C THR A 86 5.08 -2.50 19.21
N THR A 87 6.32 -2.16 18.87
CA THR A 87 6.69 -1.65 17.55
C THR A 87 6.41 -2.66 16.42
N HIS A 88 6.57 -3.96 16.69
CA HIS A 88 6.36 -5.04 15.73
C HIS A 88 5.05 -5.82 15.93
N GLY A 89 4.12 -5.26 16.70
CA GLY A 89 2.84 -5.91 17.01
C GLY A 89 2.94 -7.06 17.99
N THR A 90 1.78 -7.57 18.46
CA THR A 90 1.75 -8.70 19.38
C THR A 90 2.08 -10.01 18.65
N LEU A 91 2.55 -11.00 19.41
CA LEU A 91 2.84 -12.33 18.85
C LEU A 91 1.57 -12.99 18.29
N GLU A 92 0.45 -12.83 18.94
CA GLU A 92 -0.86 -13.38 18.53
C GLU A 92 -1.29 -12.80 17.18
N LEU A 93 -1.09 -11.49 16.96
CA LEU A 93 -1.37 -10.85 15.68
C LEU A 93 -0.49 -11.43 14.57
N ARG A 94 0.81 -11.57 14.82
CA ARG A 94 1.77 -12.12 13.85
C ARG A 94 1.50 -13.58 13.52
N ILE A 95 1.16 -14.41 14.53
CA ILE A 95 0.72 -15.79 14.32
C ILE A 95 -0.56 -15.84 13.47
N SER A 96 -1.55 -14.98 13.76
CA SER A 96 -2.79 -14.90 12.96
C SER A 96 -2.53 -14.55 11.50
N ILE A 97 -1.54 -13.71 11.23
CA ILE A 97 -1.10 -13.37 9.88
C ILE A 97 -0.44 -14.57 9.20
N VAL A 98 0.48 -15.26 9.88
CA VAL A 98 1.15 -16.47 9.36
C VAL A 98 0.14 -17.56 9.04
N ASP A 99 -0.82 -17.81 9.92
CA ASP A 99 -1.91 -18.77 9.69
C ASP A 99 -2.77 -18.38 8.48
N TRP A 100 -3.01 -17.09 8.30
CA TRP A 100 -3.72 -16.60 7.13
C TRP A 100 -2.92 -16.82 5.83
N LEU A 101 -1.62 -16.51 5.82
CA LEU A 101 -0.73 -16.74 4.68
C LEU A 101 -0.74 -18.21 4.26
N ALA A 102 -0.59 -19.12 5.24
CA ALA A 102 -0.61 -20.55 4.97
C ALA A 102 -1.97 -21.03 4.43
N ARG A 103 -3.07 -20.64 5.08
CA ARG A 103 -4.42 -21.13 4.75
C ARG A 103 -4.98 -20.52 3.48
N ARG A 104 -4.73 -19.23 3.23
CA ARG A 104 -5.37 -18.50 2.13
C ARG A 104 -4.48 -18.39 0.90
N LEU A 105 -3.18 -18.26 1.09
CA LEU A 105 -2.23 -18.01 0.00
C LEU A 105 -1.30 -19.21 -0.26
N GLY A 106 -1.40 -20.29 0.51
CA GLY A 106 -0.54 -21.46 0.32
C GLY A 106 0.93 -21.20 0.66
N ILE A 107 1.21 -20.29 1.59
CA ILE A 107 2.57 -19.93 2.02
C ILE A 107 2.80 -20.50 3.43
N PRO A 108 3.26 -21.74 3.55
CA PRO A 108 3.55 -22.34 4.87
C PRO A 108 4.90 -21.90 5.42
N GLY A 109 5.07 -22.01 6.74
CA GLY A 109 6.37 -21.94 7.38
C GLY A 109 6.98 -20.53 7.50
N VAL A 110 6.20 -19.47 7.31
CA VAL A 110 6.67 -18.11 7.59
C VAL A 110 6.91 -17.97 9.10
N ASP A 111 8.08 -17.46 9.48
CA ASP A 111 8.36 -17.12 10.87
C ASP A 111 7.52 -15.91 11.31
N PRO A 112 6.79 -15.98 12.44
CA PRO A 112 6.12 -14.80 12.99
C PRO A 112 7.06 -13.60 13.24
N GLN A 113 8.36 -13.81 13.39
CA GLN A 113 9.34 -12.72 13.47
C GLN A 113 9.55 -12.02 12.12
N ALA A 114 9.28 -12.68 11.02
CA ALA A 114 9.31 -12.12 9.66
C ALA A 114 7.98 -11.46 9.25
N VAL A 115 7.22 -10.93 10.23
CA VAL A 115 5.96 -10.20 10.00
C VAL A 115 6.00 -8.87 10.73
N LEU A 116 5.83 -7.77 9.98
CA LEU A 116 5.79 -6.41 10.51
C LEU A 116 4.44 -5.76 10.19
N PRO A 117 3.55 -5.56 11.18
CA PRO A 117 2.34 -4.75 11.02
C PRO A 117 2.66 -3.30 10.71
N ALA A 118 1.81 -2.65 9.92
CA ALA A 118 1.97 -1.27 9.51
C ALA A 118 0.66 -0.48 9.62
N ILE A 119 0.76 0.83 9.79
CA ILE A 119 -0.37 1.77 9.85
C ILE A 119 -0.86 2.07 8.42
N GLY A 120 -1.31 1.02 7.73
CA GLY A 120 -1.66 1.03 6.32
C GLY A 120 -0.44 0.96 5.40
N THR A 121 -0.66 0.38 4.22
CA THR A 121 0.44 0.10 3.27
C THR A 121 0.97 1.35 2.58
N LYS A 122 0.20 2.45 2.51
CA LYS A 122 0.68 3.68 1.89
C LYS A 122 1.92 4.25 2.59
N GLU A 123 1.88 4.32 3.92
CA GLU A 123 3.00 4.81 4.73
C GLU A 123 4.21 3.87 4.62
N LEU A 124 3.95 2.56 4.69
CA LEU A 124 4.98 1.53 4.52
C LEU A 124 5.68 1.67 3.15
N ILE A 125 4.92 1.76 2.06
CA ILE A 125 5.45 1.88 0.71
C ILE A 125 6.27 3.17 0.55
N ALA A 126 5.75 4.30 1.08
CA ALA A 126 6.46 5.57 1.01
C ALA A 126 7.78 5.58 1.80
N GLY A 127 7.85 4.82 2.90
CA GLY A 127 9.04 4.77 3.76
C GLY A 127 10.03 3.67 3.41
N LEU A 128 9.61 2.63 2.68
CA LEU A 128 10.36 1.37 2.58
C LEU A 128 11.77 1.55 2.00
N ALA A 129 11.92 2.26 0.90
CA ALA A 129 13.23 2.49 0.28
C ALA A 129 14.23 3.15 1.26
N ASN A 130 13.76 4.14 2.02
CA ASN A 130 14.58 4.80 3.04
C ASN A 130 14.88 3.89 4.23
N GLN A 131 13.91 3.07 4.68
CA GLN A 131 14.10 2.12 5.79
C GLN A 131 15.05 0.99 5.43
N LEU A 132 15.08 0.57 4.16
CA LEU A 132 16.04 -0.40 3.64
C LEU A 132 17.46 0.17 3.47
N GLY A 133 17.67 1.47 3.73
CA GLY A 133 18.97 2.10 3.58
C GLY A 133 19.41 2.28 2.12
N ILE A 134 18.46 2.34 1.18
CA ILE A 134 18.78 2.63 -0.21
C ILE A 134 19.41 4.02 -0.29
N GLU A 135 20.63 4.07 -0.88
CA GLU A 135 21.42 5.28 -0.91
C GLU A 135 20.99 6.28 -2.00
N PRO A 136 21.26 7.58 -1.81
CA PRO A 136 21.01 8.59 -2.83
C PRO A 136 21.68 8.25 -4.16
N GLY A 137 20.89 8.24 -5.23
CA GLY A 137 21.35 7.92 -6.59
C GLY A 137 21.24 6.45 -6.98
N GLU A 138 20.97 5.55 -6.06
CA GLU A 138 20.61 4.17 -6.39
C GLU A 138 19.27 4.10 -7.12
N THR A 139 19.05 3.03 -7.85
CA THR A 139 17.86 2.85 -8.67
C THR A 139 16.81 2.02 -7.96
N VAL A 140 15.57 2.53 -7.94
CA VAL A 140 14.36 1.78 -7.53
C VAL A 140 13.47 1.59 -8.76
N VAL A 141 13.25 0.35 -9.14
CA VAL A 141 12.36 0.01 -10.26
C VAL A 141 10.92 0.02 -9.79
N ILE A 142 10.06 0.65 -10.56
CA ILE A 142 8.60 0.70 -10.35
C ILE A 142 7.88 0.32 -11.64
N PRO A 143 6.64 -0.22 -11.59
CA PRO A 143 5.87 -0.51 -12.80
C PRO A 143 5.70 0.75 -13.69
N GLU A 144 5.59 0.57 -15.02
CA GLU A 144 5.40 1.71 -15.95
C GLU A 144 4.15 2.50 -15.62
N THR A 145 3.03 1.80 -15.39
CA THR A 145 1.80 2.39 -14.89
C THR A 145 1.64 1.97 -13.44
N ALA A 146 1.91 2.88 -12.52
CA ALA A 146 2.11 2.55 -11.12
C ALA A 146 1.23 3.38 -10.18
N TYR A 147 0.98 2.81 -9.02
CA TYR A 147 0.49 3.58 -7.88
C TYR A 147 1.53 4.66 -7.52
N PRO A 148 1.14 5.95 -7.45
CA PRO A 148 2.10 7.06 -7.34
C PRO A 148 3.04 6.99 -6.15
N THR A 149 2.67 6.29 -5.10
CA THR A 149 3.44 6.21 -3.86
C THR A 149 4.78 5.46 -4.03
N TYR A 150 4.93 4.58 -5.02
CA TYR A 150 6.23 3.94 -5.29
C TYR A 150 7.28 4.97 -5.73
N GLU A 151 6.90 5.87 -6.64
CA GLU A 151 7.77 6.96 -7.08
C GLU A 151 8.11 7.91 -5.94
N VAL A 152 7.10 8.31 -5.16
CA VAL A 152 7.29 9.16 -3.98
C VAL A 152 8.26 8.50 -2.99
N GLY A 153 8.11 7.20 -2.71
CA GLY A 153 9.00 6.46 -1.81
C GLY A 153 10.47 6.45 -2.29
N ALA A 154 10.69 6.23 -3.58
CA ALA A 154 12.02 6.30 -4.17
C ALA A 154 12.63 7.71 -4.03
N LEU A 155 11.85 8.76 -4.35
CA LEU A 155 12.29 10.15 -4.24
C LEU A 155 12.57 10.56 -2.78
N LEU A 156 11.79 10.09 -1.81
CA LEU A 156 12.04 10.35 -0.38
C LEU A 156 13.38 9.76 0.09
N ALA A 157 13.77 8.61 -0.45
CA ALA A 157 15.10 8.03 -0.25
C ALA A 157 16.20 8.71 -1.10
N ARG A 158 15.84 9.70 -1.93
CA ARG A 158 16.74 10.32 -2.93
C ARG A 158 17.27 9.32 -3.97
N ALA A 159 16.59 8.19 -4.12
CA ALA A 159 16.85 7.22 -5.16
C ALA A 159 16.25 7.67 -6.50
N ILE A 160 16.68 7.02 -7.57
CA ILE A 160 16.22 7.29 -8.93
C ILE A 160 15.10 6.30 -9.27
N PRO A 161 13.83 6.72 -9.38
CA PRO A 161 12.76 5.84 -9.84
C PRO A 161 12.92 5.55 -11.33
N VAL A 162 12.95 4.26 -11.68
CA VAL A 162 13.00 3.79 -13.08
C VAL A 162 11.74 2.99 -13.37
N ARG A 163 11.01 3.38 -14.42
CA ARG A 163 9.77 2.71 -14.84
C ARG A 163 10.09 1.55 -15.78
N ALA A 164 9.66 0.34 -15.43
CA ALA A 164 9.86 -0.84 -16.24
C ALA A 164 8.84 -1.95 -15.88
N ASP A 165 8.27 -2.60 -16.87
CA ASP A 165 7.39 -3.77 -16.75
C ASP A 165 8.11 -5.10 -17.09
N SER A 166 9.37 -5.03 -17.54
CA SER A 166 10.17 -6.21 -17.83
C SER A 166 11.65 -6.02 -17.48
N LEU A 167 12.32 -7.11 -17.13
CA LEU A 167 13.75 -7.13 -16.83
C LEU A 167 14.62 -6.68 -18.01
N THR A 168 14.17 -6.88 -19.23
CA THR A 168 14.90 -6.47 -20.45
C THR A 168 14.96 -4.96 -20.62
N GLN A 169 14.04 -4.21 -20.02
CA GLN A 169 14.04 -2.75 -20.05
C GLN A 169 15.09 -2.13 -19.11
N LEU A 170 15.60 -2.92 -18.14
CA LEU A 170 16.58 -2.43 -17.16
C LEU A 170 17.99 -2.29 -17.75
N GLY A 171 18.26 -2.94 -18.88
CA GLY A 171 19.60 -2.95 -19.47
C GLY A 171 20.66 -3.56 -18.53
N PRO A 172 21.90 -3.01 -18.51
CA PRO A 172 22.97 -3.51 -17.66
C PRO A 172 22.89 -3.02 -16.19
N THR A 173 21.96 -2.11 -15.86
CA THR A 173 21.86 -1.52 -14.53
C THR A 173 21.27 -2.50 -13.53
N THR A 174 21.93 -2.67 -12.39
CA THR A 174 21.40 -3.43 -11.26
C THR A 174 20.73 -2.44 -10.30
N PRO A 175 19.42 -2.48 -10.13
CA PRO A 175 18.71 -1.64 -9.17
C PRO A 175 18.95 -2.15 -7.74
N ALA A 176 18.80 -1.27 -6.75
CA ALA A 176 18.79 -1.69 -5.35
C ALA A 176 17.49 -2.42 -4.97
N MET A 177 16.40 -2.04 -5.61
CA MET A 177 15.07 -2.58 -5.31
C MET A 177 14.15 -2.57 -6.53
N ILE A 178 13.26 -3.56 -6.59
CA ILE A 178 12.17 -3.65 -7.56
C ILE A 178 10.83 -3.70 -6.83
N TRP A 179 9.88 -2.83 -7.23
CA TRP A 179 8.49 -2.95 -6.88
C TRP A 179 7.74 -3.76 -7.92
N LEU A 180 7.00 -4.77 -7.45
CA LEU A 180 5.94 -5.45 -8.20
C LEU A 180 4.59 -5.07 -7.61
N ASN A 181 3.53 -5.12 -8.42
CA ASN A 181 2.16 -4.95 -7.97
C ASN A 181 1.24 -5.92 -8.72
N SER A 182 0.75 -6.95 -8.03
CA SER A 182 -0.09 -7.99 -8.64
C SER A 182 -1.14 -8.49 -7.64
N PRO A 183 -2.42 -8.37 -7.98
CA PRO A 183 -3.01 -7.62 -9.11
C PRO A 183 -2.67 -6.14 -9.08
N SER A 184 -2.44 -5.55 -10.24
CA SER A 184 -1.91 -4.20 -10.40
C SER A 184 -2.98 -3.11 -10.25
N ASN A 185 -2.63 -2.02 -9.58
CA ASN A 185 -3.36 -0.77 -9.63
C ASN A 185 -2.59 0.23 -10.53
N PRO A 186 -3.18 0.76 -11.63
CA PRO A 186 -4.61 0.72 -11.95
C PRO A 186 -5.03 -0.34 -12.98
N THR A 187 -4.12 -1.15 -13.52
CA THR A 187 -4.37 -1.95 -14.72
C THR A 187 -5.18 -3.23 -14.49
N GLY A 188 -5.22 -3.73 -13.24
CA GLY A 188 -5.81 -5.04 -12.91
C GLY A 188 -5.00 -6.24 -13.39
N LYS A 189 -3.82 -6.03 -14.01
CA LYS A 189 -2.98 -7.11 -14.52
C LYS A 189 -2.50 -8.02 -13.39
N VAL A 190 -2.63 -9.33 -13.62
CA VAL A 190 -2.09 -10.37 -12.75
C VAL A 190 -0.77 -10.86 -13.34
N LEU A 191 0.26 -10.97 -12.52
CA LEU A 191 1.56 -11.56 -12.91
C LEU A 191 1.52 -13.07 -12.68
N GLY A 192 1.76 -13.83 -13.72
CA GLY A 192 1.79 -15.31 -13.64
C GLY A 192 3.03 -15.84 -12.93
N ILE A 193 2.96 -17.08 -12.44
CA ILE A 193 4.04 -17.76 -11.68
C ILE A 193 5.37 -17.72 -12.41
N GLU A 194 5.38 -18.01 -13.71
CA GLU A 194 6.60 -18.04 -14.52
C GLU A 194 7.29 -16.66 -14.61
N HIS A 195 6.49 -15.59 -14.67
CA HIS A 195 7.03 -14.23 -14.65
C HIS A 195 7.63 -13.90 -13.29
N LEU A 196 6.91 -14.18 -12.20
CA LEU A 196 7.37 -13.95 -10.85
C LEU A 196 8.65 -14.74 -10.55
N ARG A 197 8.71 -16.02 -10.95
CA ARG A 197 9.89 -16.87 -10.79
C ARG A 197 11.12 -16.26 -11.48
N LYS A 198 10.98 -15.82 -12.73
CA LYS A 198 12.08 -15.17 -13.47
C LYS A 198 12.58 -13.90 -12.78
N VAL A 199 11.66 -13.10 -12.21
CA VAL A 199 12.05 -11.90 -11.46
C VAL A 199 12.82 -12.27 -10.19
N VAL A 200 12.34 -13.27 -9.45
CA VAL A 200 13.01 -13.76 -8.23
C VAL A 200 14.40 -14.31 -8.52
N GLU A 201 14.54 -15.18 -9.53
CA GLU A 201 15.84 -15.73 -9.95
C GLU A 201 16.81 -14.63 -10.35
N TRP A 202 16.36 -13.72 -11.20
CA TRP A 202 17.18 -12.59 -11.68
C TRP A 202 17.62 -11.67 -10.53
N ALA A 203 16.73 -11.41 -9.58
CA ALA A 203 17.00 -10.54 -8.44
C ALA A 203 18.01 -11.20 -7.48
N ARG A 204 17.87 -12.48 -7.18
CA ARG A 204 18.80 -13.23 -6.33
C ARG A 204 20.21 -13.27 -6.89
N ASP A 205 20.36 -13.53 -8.20
CA ASP A 205 21.65 -13.54 -8.87
C ASP A 205 22.42 -12.22 -8.73
N ARG A 206 21.69 -11.12 -8.39
CA ARG A 206 22.23 -9.75 -8.34
C ARG A 206 22.13 -9.09 -6.98
N GLY A 207 21.61 -9.77 -5.98
CA GLY A 207 21.41 -9.22 -4.64
C GLY A 207 20.38 -8.08 -4.60
N VAL A 208 19.36 -8.12 -5.49
CA VAL A 208 18.31 -7.09 -5.60
C VAL A 208 17.14 -7.44 -4.71
N ILE A 209 16.65 -6.48 -3.92
CA ILE A 209 15.43 -6.67 -3.11
C ILE A 209 14.20 -6.56 -4.01
N VAL A 210 13.26 -7.51 -3.87
CA VAL A 210 11.98 -7.46 -4.55
C VAL A 210 10.87 -7.27 -3.53
N ALA A 211 10.16 -6.14 -3.61
CA ALA A 211 8.96 -5.88 -2.84
C ALA A 211 7.71 -6.01 -3.72
N SER A 212 6.80 -6.90 -3.34
CA SER A 212 5.54 -7.16 -4.03
C SER A 212 4.38 -6.55 -3.26
N ASP A 213 3.73 -5.55 -3.84
CA ASP A 213 2.46 -5.02 -3.30
C ASP A 213 1.31 -5.93 -3.71
N GLU A 214 0.81 -6.68 -2.75
CA GLU A 214 -0.22 -7.70 -2.90
C GLU A 214 -1.55 -7.28 -2.27
N CYS A 215 -1.80 -5.97 -2.17
CA CYS A 215 -3.03 -5.43 -1.58
C CYS A 215 -4.32 -5.96 -2.22
N TYR A 216 -4.26 -6.43 -3.46
CA TYR A 216 -5.40 -6.93 -4.24
C TYR A 216 -5.37 -8.45 -4.45
N ILE A 217 -4.48 -9.19 -3.78
CA ILE A 217 -4.23 -10.62 -4.05
C ILE A 217 -5.48 -11.52 -3.94
N GLU A 218 -6.44 -11.16 -3.10
CA GLU A 218 -7.70 -11.89 -2.96
C GLU A 218 -8.83 -11.36 -3.86
N LEU A 219 -8.56 -10.39 -4.75
CA LEU A 219 -9.54 -9.76 -5.64
C LEU A 219 -9.34 -10.18 -7.11
N GLY A 220 -8.93 -11.41 -7.35
CA GLY A 220 -8.85 -11.97 -8.70
C GLY A 220 -10.25 -12.18 -9.31
N TRP A 221 -10.44 -11.74 -10.56
CA TRP A 221 -11.71 -11.82 -11.30
C TRP A 221 -11.70 -12.86 -12.42
N THR A 222 -10.55 -13.45 -12.70
CA THR A 222 -10.35 -14.44 -13.76
C THR A 222 -10.06 -15.82 -13.19
N GLU A 223 -9.99 -16.83 -14.04
CA GLU A 223 -9.55 -18.18 -13.65
C GLU A 223 -8.09 -18.20 -13.20
N GLU A 224 -7.26 -17.30 -13.74
CA GLU A 224 -5.89 -17.11 -13.30
C GLU A 224 -5.88 -16.41 -11.93
N ARG A 225 -5.66 -17.20 -10.90
CA ARG A 225 -5.61 -16.68 -9.53
C ARG A 225 -4.30 -15.94 -9.29
N PRO A 226 -4.35 -14.75 -8.65
CA PRO A 226 -3.14 -14.08 -8.20
C PRO A 226 -2.35 -14.98 -7.25
N VAL A 227 -1.03 -14.99 -7.40
CA VAL A 227 -0.11 -15.76 -6.57
C VAL A 227 0.87 -14.80 -5.91
N SER A 228 1.17 -15.04 -4.64
CA SER A 228 2.15 -14.26 -3.88
C SER A 228 3.57 -14.55 -4.38
N ILE A 229 4.44 -13.54 -4.30
CA ILE A 229 5.87 -13.72 -4.57
C ILE A 229 6.53 -14.71 -3.58
N LEU A 230 5.93 -14.87 -2.38
CA LEU A 230 6.41 -15.79 -1.35
C LEU A 230 5.87 -17.23 -1.51
N HIS A 231 5.01 -17.48 -2.52
CA HIS A 231 4.49 -18.83 -2.73
C HIS A 231 5.61 -19.80 -3.13
N PRO A 232 5.63 -21.05 -2.59
CA PRO A 232 6.68 -22.03 -2.90
C PRO A 232 6.90 -22.26 -4.40
N ASP A 233 5.85 -22.24 -5.22
CA ASP A 233 5.96 -22.38 -6.67
C ASP A 233 6.66 -21.18 -7.35
N VAL A 234 6.79 -20.06 -6.67
CA VAL A 234 7.49 -18.86 -7.16
C VAL A 234 8.92 -18.82 -6.64
N CYS A 235 9.10 -18.90 -5.33
CA CYS A 235 10.39 -18.66 -4.67
C CYS A 235 11.11 -19.93 -4.19
N GLY A 236 10.50 -21.12 -4.34
CA GLY A 236 11.06 -22.37 -3.84
C GLY A 236 11.03 -22.52 -2.33
N GLY A 237 10.25 -21.70 -1.63
CA GLY A 237 10.19 -21.65 -0.16
C GLY A 237 11.31 -20.84 0.50
N ASP A 238 12.22 -20.28 -0.27
CA ASP A 238 13.25 -19.35 0.19
C ASP A 238 12.78 -17.91 0.01
N HIS A 239 12.68 -17.15 1.09
CA HIS A 239 12.20 -15.76 1.09
C HIS A 239 13.33 -14.73 1.06
N THR A 240 14.59 -15.15 0.94
CA THR A 240 15.76 -14.24 0.92
C THR A 240 15.59 -13.15 -0.17
N GLY A 241 15.71 -11.89 0.23
CA GLY A 241 15.56 -10.71 -0.63
C GLY A 241 14.12 -10.41 -1.07
N LEU A 242 13.10 -11.12 -0.57
CA LEU A 242 11.71 -10.97 -0.96
C LEU A 242 10.87 -10.37 0.15
N LEU A 243 10.02 -9.40 -0.20
CA LEU A 243 9.06 -8.77 0.69
C LEU A 243 7.67 -8.78 0.04
N ALA A 244 6.65 -9.21 0.75
CA ALA A 244 5.26 -9.10 0.35
C ALA A 244 4.52 -8.11 1.26
N VAL A 245 3.75 -7.20 0.66
CA VAL A 245 3.00 -6.15 1.35
C VAL A 245 1.50 -6.41 1.18
N HIS A 246 0.79 -6.51 2.29
CA HIS A 246 -0.64 -6.82 2.33
C HIS A 246 -1.44 -5.77 3.08
N SER A 247 -2.71 -5.58 2.68
CA SER A 247 -3.62 -4.59 3.27
C SER A 247 -4.99 -5.18 3.57
N LEU A 248 -5.58 -4.78 4.68
CA LEU A 248 -6.99 -5.05 4.96
C LEU A 248 -7.95 -4.03 4.32
N SER A 249 -7.43 -2.97 3.72
CA SER A 249 -8.23 -1.89 3.14
C SER A 249 -9.17 -2.36 2.04
N LYS A 250 -8.71 -3.25 1.16
CA LYS A 250 -9.46 -3.71 -0.02
C LYS A 250 -10.16 -5.04 0.24
N ARG A 251 -9.41 -6.05 0.68
CA ARG A 251 -9.93 -7.40 0.91
C ARG A 251 -10.95 -7.51 2.05
N SER A 252 -10.89 -6.61 3.04
CA SER A 252 -11.67 -6.71 4.28
C SER A 252 -12.57 -5.51 4.55
N ASN A 253 -12.70 -4.58 3.61
CA ASN A 253 -13.48 -3.35 3.78
C ASN A 253 -13.07 -2.51 5.01
N LEU A 254 -11.75 -2.46 5.31
CA LEU A 254 -11.20 -1.80 6.49
C LEU A 254 -10.26 -0.63 6.14
N ALA A 255 -10.51 0.06 5.02
CA ALA A 255 -9.63 1.14 4.56
C ALA A 255 -9.42 2.25 5.62
N GLY A 256 -10.47 2.59 6.37
CA GLY A 256 -10.43 3.62 7.42
C GLY A 256 -9.65 3.20 8.67
N TYR A 257 -9.45 1.92 8.90
CA TYR A 257 -8.77 1.41 10.10
C TYR A 257 -7.24 1.43 9.99
N ARG A 258 -6.70 1.74 8.80
CA ARG A 258 -5.27 1.91 8.58
C ARG A 258 -4.44 0.71 9.02
N PHE A 259 -4.77 -0.48 8.54
CA PHE A 259 -4.04 -1.69 8.84
C PHE A 259 -3.51 -2.38 7.57
N GLY A 260 -2.24 -2.74 7.61
CA GLY A 260 -1.54 -3.59 6.67
C GLY A 260 -0.35 -4.24 7.35
N PHE A 261 0.41 -5.03 6.60
CA PHE A 261 1.64 -5.64 7.10
C PHE A 261 2.58 -5.95 5.94
N MET A 262 3.84 -6.14 6.29
CA MET A 262 4.89 -6.66 5.43
C MET A 262 5.38 -7.99 6.00
N THR A 263 5.78 -8.90 5.12
CA THR A 263 6.37 -10.18 5.50
C THR A 263 7.32 -10.66 4.40
N GLY A 264 8.24 -11.58 4.73
CA GLY A 264 9.16 -12.14 3.76
C GLY A 264 10.49 -12.52 4.35
N ASP A 265 11.58 -11.90 3.87
CA ASP A 265 12.93 -12.12 4.39
C ASP A 265 13.05 -11.65 5.84
N ALA A 266 13.26 -12.60 6.75
CA ALA A 266 13.37 -12.34 8.18
C ALA A 266 14.60 -11.46 8.56
N ALA A 267 15.61 -11.38 7.69
CA ALA A 267 16.77 -10.53 7.91
C ALA A 267 16.48 -9.06 7.53
N ILE A 268 15.44 -8.82 6.75
CA ILE A 268 15.03 -7.49 6.31
C ILE A 268 13.87 -6.95 7.16
N VAL A 269 12.91 -7.79 7.51
CA VAL A 269 11.73 -7.44 8.29
C VAL A 269 12.09 -7.22 9.76
#